data_9423a572b5198cb4c31975080fe0e207
#
_entry.id   9423a572b5198cb4c31975080fe0e207
#
_cell.length_a   1.000
_cell.length_b   1.000
_cell.length_c   1.000
_cell.angle_alpha   90.00
_cell.angle_beta   90.00
_cell.angle_gamma   90.00
#
_symmetry.space_group_name_H-M   'P 1'
#
loop_
_entity.id
_entity.type
_entity.pdbx_description
1 polymer ?
#
loop_
_entity_poly.entity_id
_entity_poly.type
_entity_poly.pdbx_seq_one_letter_code
_entity_poly.pdbx_strand_id
1 'polypeptide(L)'
;MYIMNIDAKVRFDPGKALVVKQKHGIDMESVRQEILAGRFDGDEVKNQDGHPGQRMFLVLIDGYVHCVPYVIEADGTYFLKTAFKSRVYQRRYENGEFEIYR
;
A
#
# COMPACT_ATOMS: atom_id res chain seq x y z
N MET A 1 -20.57 0.37 -2.15
CA MET A 1 -19.59 -0.10 -1.15
C MET A 1 -18.57 -1.01 -1.82
N TYR A 2 -17.33 -0.73 -1.63
CA TYR A 2 -16.28 -1.60 -2.14
C TYR A 2 -16.08 -2.76 -1.16
N ILE A 3 -16.22 -3.96 -1.64
CA ILE A 3 -15.96 -5.15 -0.85
C ILE A 3 -14.74 -5.82 -1.46
N MET A 4 -13.63 -5.83 -0.72
CA MET A 4 -12.49 -6.59 -1.14
C MET A 4 -12.84 -8.06 -0.99
N ASN A 5 -12.90 -8.77 -2.11
CA ASN A 5 -13.15 -10.21 -2.09
C ASN A 5 -12.03 -10.87 -1.30
N ILE A 6 -12.39 -11.71 -0.33
CA ILE A 6 -11.40 -12.43 0.47
C ILE A 6 -10.54 -13.35 -0.41
N ASP A 7 -11.07 -13.71 -1.59
CA ASP A 7 -10.30 -14.45 -2.58
C ASP A 7 -9.43 -13.54 -3.43
N ALA A 8 -9.56 -12.21 -3.25
CA ALA A 8 -8.70 -11.27 -3.95
C ALA A 8 -7.27 -11.54 -3.51
N LYS A 9 -6.46 -11.88 -4.47
CA LYS A 9 -5.07 -12.18 -4.19
C LYS A 9 -4.32 -10.88 -4.00
N VAL A 10 -3.59 -10.79 -2.92
CA VAL A 10 -2.65 -9.71 -2.68
C VAL A 10 -1.29 -10.38 -2.53
N ARG A 11 -0.38 -10.06 -3.43
CA ARG A 11 0.90 -10.76 -3.54
C ARG A 11 2.05 -9.76 -3.60
N PHE A 12 3.22 -10.23 -3.28
CA PHE A 12 4.46 -9.48 -3.44
C PHE A 12 5.60 -10.46 -3.73
N ASP A 13 6.68 -9.95 -4.31
CA ASP A 13 7.87 -10.76 -4.57
C ASP A 13 8.65 -10.95 -3.28
N PRO A 14 8.93 -12.20 -2.84
CA PRO A 14 9.67 -12.45 -1.60
C PRO A 14 11.08 -11.84 -1.60
N GLY A 15 11.76 -11.83 -2.75
CA GLY A 15 13.07 -11.20 -2.85
C GLY A 15 12.99 -9.70 -2.63
N LYS A 16 12.00 -9.06 -3.23
CA LYS A 16 11.77 -7.63 -3.05
C LYS A 16 11.39 -7.32 -1.60
N ALA A 17 10.62 -8.20 -0.96
CA ALA A 17 10.23 -8.04 0.43
C ALA A 17 11.45 -8.00 1.35
N LEU A 18 12.47 -8.82 1.07
CA LEU A 18 13.71 -8.78 1.84
C LEU A 18 14.42 -7.43 1.70
N VAL A 19 14.45 -6.90 0.48
CA VAL A 19 15.07 -5.59 0.23
C VAL A 19 14.33 -4.50 1.01
N VAL A 20 13.00 -4.52 0.97
CA VAL A 20 12.17 -3.54 1.68
C VAL A 20 12.42 -3.65 3.18
N LYS A 21 12.52 -4.88 3.70
CA LYS A 21 12.80 -5.08 5.12
C LYS A 21 14.15 -4.51 5.51
N GLN A 22 15.17 -4.75 4.69
CA GLN A 22 16.52 -4.28 4.97
C GLN A 22 16.64 -2.76 4.86
N LYS A 23 16.02 -2.17 3.83
CA LYS A 23 16.14 -0.73 3.58
C LYS A 23 15.23 0.11 4.44
N HIS A 24 14.01 -0.37 4.71
CA HIS A 24 12.98 0.44 5.35
C HIS A 24 12.46 -0.14 6.65
N GLY A 25 12.89 -1.35 7.03
CA GLY A 25 12.41 -1.99 8.25
C GLY A 25 10.94 -2.40 8.18
N ILE A 26 10.37 -2.52 6.99
CA ILE A 26 8.95 -2.79 6.79
C ILE A 26 8.76 -4.26 6.43
N ASP A 27 7.85 -4.93 7.14
CA ASP A 27 7.46 -6.31 6.85
C ASP A 27 6.31 -6.29 5.84
N MET A 28 6.58 -6.74 4.61
CA MET A 28 5.56 -6.75 3.56
C MET A 28 4.37 -7.65 3.88
N GLU A 29 4.56 -8.69 4.68
CA GLU A 29 3.44 -9.53 5.09
C GLU A 29 2.48 -8.76 6.01
N SER A 30 3.02 -7.94 6.91
CA SER A 30 2.19 -7.07 7.75
C SER A 30 1.40 -6.08 6.91
N VAL A 31 2.03 -5.52 5.87
CA VAL A 31 1.36 -4.62 4.92
C VAL A 31 0.23 -5.36 4.21
N ARG A 32 0.51 -6.55 3.72
CA ARG A 32 -0.47 -7.38 3.04
C ARG A 32 -1.69 -7.66 3.93
N GLN A 33 -1.45 -7.96 5.20
CA GLN A 33 -2.53 -8.24 6.15
C GLN A 33 -3.41 -7.01 6.38
N GLU A 34 -2.83 -5.81 6.42
CA GLU A 34 -3.62 -4.58 6.55
C GLU A 34 -4.52 -4.39 5.34
N ILE A 35 -4.01 -4.66 4.15
CA ILE A 35 -4.79 -4.52 2.91
C ILE A 35 -5.91 -5.56 2.88
N LEU A 36 -5.61 -6.81 3.21
CA LEU A 36 -6.62 -7.88 3.23
C LEU A 36 -7.71 -7.61 4.25
N ALA A 37 -7.37 -6.94 5.35
CA ALA A 37 -8.33 -6.59 6.38
C ALA A 37 -9.16 -5.36 6.04
N GLY A 38 -8.88 -4.70 4.92
CA GLY A 38 -9.60 -3.50 4.52
C GLY A 38 -9.14 -2.24 5.23
N ARG A 39 -8.02 -2.29 5.94
CA ARG A 39 -7.50 -1.13 6.68
C ARG A 39 -6.54 -0.32 5.81
N PHE A 40 -7.11 0.30 4.78
CA PHE A 40 -6.33 1.10 3.84
C PHE A 40 -7.19 2.20 3.24
N ASP A 41 -6.52 3.22 2.71
CA ASP A 41 -7.10 4.14 1.75
C ASP A 41 -6.34 3.98 0.44
N GLY A 42 -6.81 4.58 -0.63
CA GLY A 42 -6.19 4.46 -1.93
C GLY A 42 -5.93 5.82 -2.54
N ASP A 43 -4.88 5.92 -3.34
CA ASP A 43 -4.59 7.12 -4.09
C ASP A 43 -3.85 6.76 -5.36
N GLU A 44 -3.91 7.65 -6.34
CA GLU A 44 -3.11 7.53 -7.55
C GLU A 44 -1.75 8.16 -7.30
N VAL A 45 -0.72 7.59 -7.92
CA VAL A 45 0.61 8.16 -7.86
C VAL A 45 0.56 9.54 -8.53
N LYS A 46 0.98 10.57 -7.81
CA LYS A 46 0.89 11.96 -8.29
C LYS A 46 1.76 12.21 -9.51
N ASN A 47 2.94 11.58 -9.55
CA ASN A 47 3.85 11.74 -10.68
C ASN A 47 3.50 10.72 -11.76
N GLN A 48 2.60 11.09 -12.62
CA GLN A 48 2.16 10.22 -13.70
C GLN A 48 3.17 10.14 -14.86
N ASP A 49 4.12 11.08 -14.93
CA ASP A 49 5.13 11.06 -16.00
C ASP A 49 6.00 9.81 -15.92
N GLY A 50 6.44 9.46 -14.71
CA GLY A 50 7.26 8.27 -14.51
C GLY A 50 6.46 7.01 -14.23
N HIS A 51 5.19 7.15 -13.85
CA HIS A 51 4.37 6.02 -13.39
C HIS A 51 2.92 6.15 -13.86
N PRO A 52 2.68 6.17 -15.18
CA PRO A 52 1.32 6.37 -15.69
C PRO A 52 0.41 5.23 -15.25
N GLY A 53 -0.73 5.59 -14.68
CA GLY A 53 -1.73 4.63 -14.23
C GLY A 53 -1.38 3.88 -12.96
N GLN A 54 -0.25 4.17 -12.34
CA GLN A 54 0.12 3.50 -11.10
C GLN A 54 -0.70 4.03 -9.94
N ARG A 55 -1.11 3.12 -9.06
CA ARG A 55 -1.88 3.42 -7.87
C ARG A 55 -1.13 2.95 -6.64
N MET A 56 -1.56 3.41 -5.48
CA MET A 56 -0.99 2.97 -4.23
C MET A 56 -2.05 2.83 -3.15
N PHE A 57 -1.81 1.89 -2.25
CA PHE A 57 -2.54 1.81 -1.00
C PHE A 57 -1.83 2.69 0.03
N LEU A 58 -2.62 3.28 0.92
CA LEU A 58 -2.12 3.99 2.08
C LEU A 58 -2.52 3.16 3.30
N VAL A 59 -1.54 2.75 4.09
CA VAL A 59 -1.76 1.90 5.26
C VAL A 59 -1.04 2.50 6.46
N LEU A 60 -1.49 2.13 7.66
CA LEU A 60 -0.80 2.50 8.89
C LEU A 60 0.02 1.31 9.37
N ILE A 61 1.32 1.52 9.49
CA ILE A 61 2.22 0.54 10.10
C ILE A 61 2.89 1.26 11.28
N ASP A 62 2.71 0.71 12.47
CA ASP A 62 3.19 1.33 13.70
C ASP A 62 2.69 2.78 13.86
N GLY A 63 1.44 3.02 13.43
CA GLY A 63 0.80 4.32 13.55
C GLY A 63 1.26 5.38 12.57
N TYR A 64 2.06 5.00 11.56
CA TYR A 64 2.60 5.95 10.58
C TYR A 64 2.15 5.56 9.18
N VAL A 65 1.81 6.56 8.36
CA VAL A 65 1.29 6.32 7.01
C VAL A 65 2.41 5.83 6.10
N HIS A 66 2.14 4.70 5.44
CA HIS A 66 3.04 4.10 4.45
C HIS A 66 2.32 4.04 3.12
N CYS A 67 3.09 4.29 2.06
CA CYS A 67 2.62 4.17 0.68
C CYS A 67 3.03 2.80 0.15
N VAL A 68 2.09 2.13 -0.52
CA VAL A 68 2.31 0.79 -1.06
C VAL A 68 1.89 0.80 -2.53
N PRO A 69 2.77 1.19 -3.44
CA PRO A 69 2.46 1.13 -4.87
C PRO A 69 2.15 -0.29 -5.29
N TYR A 70 1.17 -0.43 -6.17
CA TYR A 70 0.74 -1.74 -6.65
C TYR A 70 0.30 -1.68 -8.10
N VAL A 71 0.23 -2.85 -8.72
CA VAL A 71 -0.39 -3.02 -10.03
C VAL A 71 -1.43 -4.12 -9.92
N ILE A 72 -2.43 -4.07 -10.79
CA ILE A 72 -3.44 -5.13 -10.88
C ILE A 72 -3.07 -6.00 -12.05
N GLU A 73 -2.81 -7.28 -11.76
CA GLU A 73 -2.43 -8.24 -12.80
C GLU A 73 -3.66 -8.69 -13.59
N ALA A 74 -3.42 -9.40 -14.71
CA ALA A 74 -4.48 -9.80 -15.62
C ALA A 74 -5.54 -10.66 -14.93
N ASP A 75 -5.16 -11.44 -13.92
CA ASP A 75 -6.10 -12.30 -13.18
C ASP A 75 -6.77 -11.57 -12.01
N GLY A 76 -6.56 -10.26 -11.88
CA GLY A 76 -7.13 -9.47 -10.80
C GLY A 76 -6.29 -9.43 -9.52
N THR A 77 -5.12 -10.06 -9.52
CA THR A 77 -4.23 -10.03 -8.37
C THR A 77 -3.67 -8.63 -8.15
N TYR A 78 -3.69 -8.17 -6.91
CA TYR A 78 -3.03 -6.93 -6.50
C TYR A 78 -1.59 -7.26 -6.18
N PHE A 79 -0.67 -6.81 -7.02
CA PHE A 79 0.74 -7.09 -6.84
C PHE A 79 1.42 -5.87 -6.24
N LEU A 80 1.88 -6.01 -4.98
CA LEU A 80 2.52 -4.93 -4.25
C LEU A 80 3.95 -4.78 -4.71
N LYS A 81 4.32 -3.57 -5.14
CA LYS A 81 5.64 -3.33 -5.71
C LYS A 81 6.68 -3.03 -4.64
N THR A 82 6.31 -2.26 -3.64
CA THR A 82 7.19 -1.86 -2.54
C THR A 82 6.34 -1.24 -1.44
N ALA A 83 6.99 -0.80 -0.36
CA ALA A 83 6.32 -0.03 0.69
C ALA A 83 7.35 0.92 1.30
N PHE A 84 6.90 2.12 1.65
CA PHE A 84 7.79 3.12 2.25
C PHE A 84 6.99 4.12 3.08
N LYS A 85 7.62 4.66 4.11
CA LYS A 85 7.05 5.73 4.90
C LYS A 85 6.85 6.98 4.06
N SER A 86 5.76 7.71 4.32
CA SER A 86 5.54 8.97 3.64
C SER A 86 5.24 10.07 4.64
N ARG A 87 6.18 10.99 4.80
CA ARG A 87 5.99 12.15 5.64
C ARG A 87 4.87 13.04 5.10
N VAL A 88 4.79 13.18 3.79
CA VAL A 88 3.76 14.00 3.14
C VAL A 88 2.37 13.45 3.45
N TYR A 89 2.16 12.15 3.24
CA TYR A 89 0.87 11.53 3.51
C TYR A 89 0.56 11.44 5.00
N GLN A 90 1.57 11.27 5.84
CA GLN A 90 1.36 11.31 7.28
C GLN A 90 0.81 12.67 7.71
N ARG A 91 1.38 13.76 7.18
CA ARG A 91 0.91 15.12 7.49
C ARG A 91 -0.52 15.31 7.02
N ARG A 92 -0.85 14.86 5.81
CA ARG A 92 -2.20 14.97 5.27
C ARG A 92 -3.19 14.15 6.11
N TYR A 93 -2.77 12.98 6.57
CA TYR A 93 -3.59 12.16 7.45
C TYR A 93 -3.85 12.86 8.79
N GLU A 94 -2.81 13.45 9.38
CA GLU A 94 -2.95 14.22 10.62
C GLU A 94 -3.86 15.43 10.45
N ASN A 95 -3.89 16.00 9.25
CA ASN A 95 -4.75 17.14 8.93
C ASN A 95 -6.19 16.72 8.59
N GLY A 96 -6.50 15.42 8.66
CA GLY A 96 -7.85 14.94 8.41
C GLY A 96 -8.24 14.87 6.94
N GLU A 97 -7.28 14.86 6.02
CA GLU A 97 -7.59 14.86 4.58
C GLU A 97 -8.07 13.50 4.09
N PHE A 98 -7.76 12.45 4.81
CA PHE A 98 -8.27 11.11 4.53
C PHE A 98 -8.22 10.28 5.81
N GLU A 99 -8.91 9.13 5.78
CA GLU A 99 -8.98 8.24 6.94
C GLU A 99 -8.53 6.84 6.54
N ILE A 100 -7.89 6.18 7.49
CA ILE A 100 -7.52 4.77 7.36
C ILE A 100 -8.18 4.03 8.52
N TYR A 101 -9.09 3.12 8.18
CA TYR A 101 -9.82 2.36 9.20
C TYR A 101 -8.90 1.35 9.88
N ARG A 102 -9.18 1.12 11.14
CA ARG A 102 -8.46 0.14 11.95
C ARG A 102 -9.41 -0.90 12.50
#